data_4ecfc3cb127b6c5798f803d369dae7cc
#
_entry.id   4ecfc3cb127b6c5798f803d369dae7cc
#
_cell.length_a   1.000
_cell.length_b   1.000
_cell.length_c   1.000
_cell.angle_alpha   90.00
_cell.angle_beta   90.00
_cell.angle_gamma   90.00
#
_symmetry.space_group_name_H-M   'P 1'
#
loop_
_entity.id
_entity.type
_entity.pdbx_description
1 polymer ?
#
loop_
_entity_poly.entity_id
_entity_poly.type
_entity_poly.pdbx_seq_one_letter_code
_entity_poly.pdbx_strand_id
1 'polypeptide(L)'
;MSASLPPVVAAYLAAVNAHDLDAMVAAFAPDAYVNDARREINGVDAIRRWAEKEMVGDNVTMEVREVVDHYGDTIVRSRYDGTYDKTNLPAELVMSDYFSVRDGKIISLAVIYNQPSPY
;
A
#
# COMPACT_ATOMS: atom_id res chain seq x y z
N MET A 1 -14.34 14.05 7.21
CA MET A 1 -13.01 14.66 7.15
C MET A 1 -11.95 13.60 7.42
N SER A 2 -10.96 13.50 6.55
CA SER A 2 -9.92 12.48 6.70
C SER A 2 -8.94 12.83 7.80
N ALA A 3 -8.37 11.81 8.44
CA ALA A 3 -7.28 11.96 9.38
C ALA A 3 -5.98 12.38 8.65
N SER A 4 -5.00 12.83 9.41
CA SER A 4 -3.68 13.14 8.87
C SER A 4 -2.88 11.87 8.62
N LEU A 5 -2.08 11.85 7.55
CA LEU A 5 -1.17 10.75 7.29
C LEU A 5 0.05 10.81 8.22
N PRO A 6 0.46 9.69 8.82
CA PRO A 6 1.78 9.63 9.45
C PRO A 6 2.86 9.95 8.40
N PRO A 7 3.96 10.64 8.78
CA PRO A 7 4.99 11.03 7.83
C PRO A 7 5.55 9.89 6.98
N VAL A 8 5.79 8.70 7.58
CA VAL A 8 6.33 7.56 6.84
C VAL A 8 5.32 7.00 5.84
N VAL A 9 4.04 7.02 6.17
CA VAL A 9 2.99 6.59 5.24
C VAL A 9 2.88 7.57 4.07
N ALA A 10 2.92 8.87 4.35
CA ALA A 10 2.93 9.88 3.30
C ALA A 10 4.14 9.72 2.38
N ALA A 11 5.33 9.44 2.94
CA ALA A 11 6.55 9.20 2.18
C ALA A 11 6.42 7.95 1.28
N TYR A 12 5.84 6.87 1.81
CA TYR A 12 5.59 5.65 1.03
C TYR A 12 4.67 5.93 -0.16
N LEU A 13 3.55 6.61 0.08
CA LEU A 13 2.60 6.94 -1.00
C LEU A 13 3.23 7.83 -2.06
N ALA A 14 4.02 8.82 -1.65
CA ALA A 14 4.75 9.67 -2.59
C ALA A 14 5.74 8.86 -3.41
N ALA A 15 6.45 7.92 -2.79
CA ALA A 15 7.40 7.04 -3.48
C ALA A 15 6.71 6.13 -4.48
N VAL A 16 5.54 5.58 -4.14
CA VAL A 16 4.72 4.79 -5.07
C VAL A 16 4.40 5.62 -6.31
N ASN A 17 3.88 6.82 -6.13
CA ASN A 17 3.47 7.68 -7.22
C ASN A 17 4.65 8.19 -8.06
N ALA A 18 5.84 8.24 -7.49
CA ALA A 18 7.07 8.60 -8.19
C ALA A 18 7.79 7.38 -8.80
N HIS A 19 7.27 6.17 -8.54
CA HIS A 19 7.89 4.91 -8.95
C HIS A 19 9.33 4.78 -8.44
N ASP A 20 9.57 5.28 -7.22
CA ASP A 20 10.89 5.30 -6.58
C ASP A 20 11.03 4.10 -5.65
N LEU A 21 11.61 3.02 -6.17
CA LEU A 21 11.74 1.77 -5.44
C LEU A 21 12.51 1.94 -4.12
N ASP A 22 13.64 2.61 -4.15
CA ASP A 22 14.46 2.76 -2.95
C ASP A 22 13.73 3.53 -1.84
N ALA A 23 13.01 4.59 -2.21
CA ALA A 23 12.22 5.36 -1.25
C ALA A 23 11.04 4.54 -0.70
N MET A 24 10.40 3.69 -1.53
CA MET A 24 9.35 2.79 -1.06
C MET A 24 9.89 1.83 -0.01
N VAL A 25 11.00 1.17 -0.30
CA VAL A 25 11.60 0.19 0.59
C VAL A 25 12.10 0.83 1.88
N ALA A 26 12.64 2.05 1.79
CA ALA A 26 13.14 2.79 2.95
C ALA A 26 12.06 3.10 3.98
N ALA A 27 10.78 3.08 3.59
CA ALA A 27 9.67 3.32 4.51
C ALA A 27 9.40 2.14 5.45
N PHE A 28 9.90 0.95 5.14
CA PHE A 28 9.62 -0.27 5.89
C PHE A 28 10.70 -0.61 6.90
N ALA A 29 10.29 -1.18 8.04
CA ALA A 29 11.23 -1.78 8.99
C ALA A 29 11.86 -3.02 8.36
N PRO A 30 13.09 -3.42 8.80
CA PRO A 30 13.79 -4.57 8.22
C PRO A 30 13.00 -5.88 8.24
N ASP A 31 12.18 -6.08 9.28
CA ASP A 31 11.35 -7.28 9.48
C ASP A 31 9.87 -7.05 9.16
N ALA A 32 9.56 -6.02 8.38
CA ALA A 32 8.20 -5.67 8.06
C ALA A 32 7.48 -6.78 7.29
N TYR A 33 6.17 -6.75 7.36
CA TYR A 33 5.28 -7.73 6.73
C TYR A 33 4.30 -7.03 5.81
N VAL A 34 4.14 -7.57 4.60
CA VAL A 34 3.10 -7.11 3.68
C VAL A 34 2.19 -8.29 3.34
N ASN A 35 0.88 -8.06 3.41
CA ASN A 35 -0.12 -9.02 2.93
C ASN A 35 -0.82 -8.41 1.72
N ASP A 36 -0.67 -9.04 0.58
CA ASP A 36 -1.29 -8.60 -0.67
C ASP A 36 -1.96 -9.78 -1.35
N ALA A 37 -3.29 -9.79 -1.36
CA ALA A 37 -4.09 -10.85 -1.97
C ALA A 37 -3.72 -12.25 -1.45
N ARG A 38 -3.67 -12.42 -0.13
CA ARG A 38 -3.29 -13.65 0.59
C ARG A 38 -1.80 -14.01 0.49
N ARG A 39 -1.02 -13.22 -0.23
CA ARG A 39 0.42 -13.45 -0.29
C ARG A 39 1.07 -12.81 0.93
N GLU A 40 1.90 -13.59 1.61
CA GLU A 40 2.64 -13.14 2.78
C GLU A 40 4.06 -12.80 2.35
N ILE A 41 4.40 -11.54 2.47
CA ILE A 41 5.68 -11.00 2.02
C ILE A 41 6.42 -10.57 3.28
N ASN A 42 7.43 -11.33 3.67
CA ASN A 42 8.12 -11.17 4.95
C ASN A 42 9.51 -10.59 4.76
N GLY A 43 9.78 -9.49 5.43
CA GLY A 43 11.09 -8.86 5.46
C GLY A 43 11.33 -7.92 4.29
N VAL A 44 12.26 -6.98 4.49
CA VAL A 44 12.50 -5.89 3.56
C VAL A 44 13.00 -6.38 2.18
N ASP A 45 13.76 -7.48 2.14
CA ASP A 45 14.26 -8.00 0.86
C ASP A 45 13.11 -8.56 0.00
N ALA A 46 12.18 -9.29 0.61
CA ALA A 46 10.99 -9.78 -0.08
C ALA A 46 10.08 -8.64 -0.50
N ILE A 47 9.94 -7.63 0.36
CA ILE A 47 9.16 -6.42 0.06
C ILE A 47 9.75 -5.69 -1.14
N ARG A 48 11.08 -5.60 -1.23
CA ARG A 48 11.75 -4.98 -2.39
C ARG A 48 11.41 -5.72 -3.67
N ARG A 49 11.45 -7.05 -3.67
CA ARG A 49 11.11 -7.85 -4.86
C ARG A 49 9.66 -7.65 -5.27
N TRP A 50 8.75 -7.64 -4.32
CA TRP A 50 7.33 -7.38 -4.56
C TRP A 50 7.11 -5.97 -5.14
N ALA A 51 7.70 -4.96 -4.51
CA ALA A 51 7.54 -3.58 -4.94
C ALA A 51 8.14 -3.34 -6.34
N GLU A 52 9.31 -3.92 -6.61
CA GLU A 52 9.96 -3.79 -7.92
C GLU A 52 9.12 -4.40 -9.03
N LYS A 53 8.61 -5.62 -8.79
CA LYS A 53 7.86 -6.34 -9.82
C LYS A 53 6.45 -5.76 -10.02
N GLU A 54 5.74 -5.50 -8.93
CA GLU A 54 4.31 -5.21 -9.01
C GLU A 54 3.97 -3.74 -8.85
N MET A 55 4.68 -3.01 -8.02
CA MET A 55 4.38 -1.58 -7.85
C MET A 55 5.09 -0.76 -8.92
N VAL A 56 6.39 -0.90 -9.03
CA VAL A 56 7.17 -0.16 -10.04
C VAL A 56 6.96 -0.77 -11.43
N GLY A 57 7.04 -2.08 -11.54
CA GLY A 57 6.90 -2.79 -12.82
C GLY A 57 5.55 -2.56 -13.48
N ASP A 58 4.48 -2.46 -12.70
CA ASP A 58 3.12 -2.20 -13.20
C ASP A 58 2.77 -0.71 -13.21
N ASN A 59 3.72 0.17 -12.95
CA ASN A 59 3.52 1.62 -12.94
C ASN A 59 2.34 2.05 -12.04
N VAL A 60 2.23 1.45 -10.86
CA VAL A 60 1.11 1.69 -9.96
C VAL A 60 1.11 3.13 -9.47
N THR A 61 -0.06 3.74 -9.47
CA THR A 61 -0.32 5.03 -8.83
C THR A 61 -1.47 4.89 -7.85
N MET A 62 -1.45 5.72 -6.83
CA MET A 62 -2.46 5.73 -5.77
C MET A 62 -2.96 7.15 -5.56
N GLU A 63 -4.27 7.35 -5.79
CA GLU A 63 -4.92 8.63 -5.49
C GLU A 63 -5.68 8.47 -4.18
N VAL A 64 -5.21 9.13 -3.13
CA VAL A 64 -5.82 9.02 -1.80
C VAL A 64 -7.22 9.62 -1.81
N ARG A 65 -8.19 8.85 -1.35
CA ARG A 65 -9.60 9.26 -1.24
C ARG A 65 -9.99 9.54 0.21
N GLU A 66 -9.47 8.75 1.15
CA GLU A 66 -9.83 8.85 2.56
C GLU A 66 -8.72 8.31 3.43
N VAL A 67 -8.51 8.92 4.59
CA VAL A 67 -7.58 8.45 5.61
C VAL A 67 -8.33 8.29 6.92
N VAL A 68 -8.25 7.12 7.53
CA VAL A 68 -8.93 6.80 8.79
C VAL A 68 -7.88 6.38 9.83
N ASP A 69 -7.96 6.98 11.02
CA ASP A 69 -7.18 6.52 12.16
C ASP A 69 -7.94 5.38 12.84
N HIS A 70 -7.27 4.26 13.08
CA HIS A 70 -7.87 3.10 13.73
C HIS A 70 -6.96 2.65 14.87
N TYR A 71 -7.20 3.21 16.07
CA TYR A 71 -6.44 2.89 17.29
C TYR A 71 -4.93 3.05 17.09
N GLY A 72 -4.52 4.14 16.41
CA GLY A 72 -3.12 4.41 16.13
C GLY A 72 -2.60 3.83 14.82
N ASP A 73 -3.28 2.87 14.22
CA ASP A 73 -2.99 2.40 12.87
C ASP A 73 -3.71 3.28 11.84
N THR A 74 -3.27 3.25 10.61
CA THR A 74 -3.80 4.13 9.56
C THR A 74 -4.37 3.31 8.42
N ILE A 75 -5.62 3.59 8.07
CA ILE A 75 -6.24 2.99 6.89
C ILE A 75 -6.31 4.06 5.80
N VAL A 76 -5.71 3.78 4.65
CA VAL A 76 -5.72 4.68 3.50
C VAL A 76 -6.55 4.06 2.40
N ARG A 77 -7.63 4.73 2.04
CA ARG A 77 -8.45 4.35 0.90
C ARG A 77 -7.99 5.11 -0.32
N SER A 78 -7.60 4.38 -1.37
CA SER A 78 -7.05 5.00 -2.57
C SER A 78 -7.63 4.38 -3.83
N ARG A 79 -7.74 5.20 -4.87
CA ARG A 79 -7.96 4.72 -6.21
C ARG A 79 -6.60 4.31 -6.79
N TYR A 80 -6.53 3.06 -7.24
CA TYR A 80 -5.32 2.52 -7.86
C TYR A 80 -5.43 2.59 -9.39
N ASP A 81 -4.33 2.86 -10.05
CA ASP A 81 -4.19 2.71 -11.48
C ASP A 81 -2.79 2.15 -11.80
N GLY A 82 -2.57 1.78 -13.04
CA GLY A 82 -1.30 1.20 -13.47
C GLY A 82 -1.47 0.46 -14.80
N THR A 83 -0.43 -0.27 -15.18
CA THR A 83 -0.40 -1.03 -16.43
C THR A 83 -0.64 -2.53 -16.22
N TYR A 84 -1.06 -2.93 -15.02
CA TYR A 84 -1.43 -4.31 -14.73
C TYR A 84 -2.68 -4.73 -15.54
N ASP A 85 -2.91 -6.05 -15.60
CA ASP A 85 -4.08 -6.62 -16.28
C ASP A 85 -5.36 -6.19 -15.55
N LYS A 86 -6.23 -5.50 -16.26
CA LYS A 86 -7.49 -4.97 -15.72
C LYS A 86 -8.71 -5.84 -16.03
N THR A 87 -8.48 -7.02 -16.61
CA THR A 87 -9.55 -7.99 -16.86
C THR A 87 -10.22 -8.36 -15.54
N ASN A 88 -11.54 -8.31 -15.50
CA ASN A 88 -12.35 -8.61 -14.31
C ASN A 88 -12.18 -7.61 -13.15
N LEU A 89 -11.57 -6.47 -13.41
CA LEU A 89 -11.51 -5.40 -12.42
C LEU A 89 -12.58 -4.35 -12.73
N PRO A 90 -13.07 -3.64 -11.70
CA PRO A 90 -14.01 -2.53 -11.93
C PRO A 90 -13.31 -1.39 -12.69
N ALA A 91 -14.11 -0.52 -13.32
CA ALA A 91 -13.59 0.64 -14.04
C ALA A 91 -12.78 1.57 -13.11
N GLU A 92 -13.15 1.63 -11.84
CA GLU A 92 -12.44 2.38 -10.81
C GLU A 92 -12.09 1.42 -9.69
N LEU A 93 -10.80 1.11 -9.55
CA LEU A 93 -10.32 0.20 -8.52
C LEU A 93 -9.95 0.99 -7.27
N VAL A 94 -10.74 0.81 -6.20
CA VAL A 94 -10.47 1.42 -4.90
C VAL A 94 -10.13 0.32 -3.91
N MET A 95 -8.98 0.46 -3.27
CA MET A 95 -8.53 -0.49 -2.26
C MET A 95 -8.20 0.24 -0.96
N SER A 96 -8.21 -0.51 0.13
CA SER A 96 -7.83 0.01 1.44
C SER A 96 -6.49 -0.59 1.84
N ASP A 97 -5.55 0.27 2.21
CA ASP A 97 -4.26 -0.13 2.73
C ASP A 97 -4.25 0.11 4.24
N TYR A 98 -4.04 -0.95 5.00
CA TYR A 98 -3.97 -0.89 6.45
C TYR A 98 -2.51 -0.88 6.87
N PHE A 99 -2.07 0.25 7.43
CA PHE A 99 -0.67 0.45 7.84
C PHE A 99 -0.54 0.42 9.36
N SER A 100 0.44 -0.34 9.86
CA SER A 100 0.91 -0.24 11.23
C SER A 100 2.32 0.34 11.23
N VAL A 101 2.54 1.37 12.05
CA VAL A 101 3.81 2.10 12.11
C VAL A 101 4.37 2.01 13.53
N ARG A 102 5.67 1.78 13.65
CA ARG A 102 6.40 1.79 14.91
C ARG A 102 7.78 2.40 14.68
N ASP A 103 8.16 3.32 15.57
CA ASP A 103 9.49 3.97 15.53
C ASP A 103 9.79 4.60 14.17
N GLY A 104 8.76 5.22 13.57
CA GLY A 104 8.88 5.92 12.29
C GLY A 104 9.02 5.02 11.07
N LYS A 105 8.74 3.72 11.19
CA LYS A 105 8.80 2.78 10.08
C LYS A 105 7.50 1.97 9.99
N ILE A 106 7.14 1.58 8.76
CA ILE A 106 6.01 0.69 8.55
C ILE A 106 6.44 -0.72 8.95
N ILE A 107 5.72 -1.32 9.90
CA ILE A 107 5.97 -2.69 10.36
C ILE A 107 5.03 -3.69 9.69
N SER A 108 3.86 -3.24 9.25
CA SER A 108 2.97 -4.10 8.48
C SER A 108 2.07 -3.27 7.55
N LEU A 109 1.74 -3.85 6.42
CA LEU A 109 0.82 -3.31 5.45
C LEU A 109 -0.06 -4.44 4.94
N ALA A 110 -1.38 -4.28 5.07
CA ALA A 110 -2.34 -5.18 4.44
C ALA A 110 -3.04 -4.42 3.32
N VAL A 111 -2.95 -4.94 2.10
CA VAL A 111 -3.64 -4.39 0.94
C VAL A 111 -4.97 -5.12 0.78
N ILE A 112 -6.06 -4.40 0.93
CA ILE A 112 -7.40 -4.98 1.00
C ILE A 112 -8.21 -4.55 -0.21
N TYR A 113 -8.60 -5.53 -1.01
CA TYR A 113 -9.53 -5.31 -2.10
C TYR A 113 -10.96 -5.38 -1.55
N ASN A 114 -11.59 -4.20 -1.46
CA ASN A 114 -12.95 -4.10 -0.93
C ASN A 114 -13.95 -4.54 -1.99
N GLN A 115 -14.28 -5.82 -2.00
CA GLN A 115 -15.36 -6.36 -2.82
C GLN A 115 -16.63 -6.48 -2.00
N PRO A 116 -17.79 -6.18 -2.58
CA PRO A 116 -19.05 -6.54 -1.92
C PRO A 116 -19.10 -8.05 -1.68
N SER A 117 -19.67 -8.43 -0.52
CA SER A 117 -19.89 -9.84 -0.24
C SER A 117 -20.88 -10.42 -1.24
N PRO A 118 -20.65 -11.65 -1.75
CA PRO A 118 -21.62 -12.31 -2.61
C PRO A 118 -22.86 -12.79 -1.86
N TYR A 119 -22.88 -12.66 -0.54
CA TYR A 119 -24.02 -13.09 0.31
C TYR A 119 -24.79 -11.94 0.91
#